data_101015b9ddeb0f28dba8b4a5fe7cd126
#
_entry.id   101015b9ddeb0f28dba8b4a5fe7cd126
#
_cell.length_a   1.000
_cell.length_b   1.000
_cell.length_c   1.000
_cell.angle_alpha   90.00
_cell.angle_beta   90.00
_cell.angle_gamma   90.00
#
_symmetry.space_group_name_H-M   'P 1'
#
loop_
_entity.id
_entity.type
_entity.pdbx_description
1 polymer ?
#
loop_
_entity_poly.entity_id
_entity_poly.type
_entity_poly.pdbx_seq_one_letter_code
_entity_poly.pdbx_strand_id
1 'polypeptide(L)'
;VQTCALPISYQEIKEMNDALYDDKGKKLSYEDFREKVMAIHKDYNENYLRTEFETAETSGRRASEWQEFKENADIMPNLKYVTAGDERVRESHRILDGVVKPINDPFWLQNYPPNGYRCRCYVEQTDEPETPATPIVTIPDAFANNVGQSGEIFTVAHPYFSMPDNDLIKIRKETERNKIYAPYHRDPESKVMISDFADPKDLAKNVESARVISKELKMKVKIRPHINEDGVKNPEYLIDEKLADLKNIQGLGGIKHGLDSSKKQQCEYTVFNLSAFDTVEPEMLKNKLNGIYKLYGEKYAGQRMVFIYKRKAVKVSWQDVVDGKATDLLKELQEQ
;
A
#
# COMPACT_ATOMS: atom_id res chain seq x y z
N VAL A 1 4.15 -3.31 -2.72
CA VAL A 1 4.68 -4.29 -3.68
C VAL A 1 3.86 -4.18 -4.96
N GLN A 2 4.49 -3.65 -6.01
CA GLN A 2 3.87 -3.58 -7.33
C GLN A 2 3.65 -5.02 -7.82
N THR A 3 2.42 -5.44 -7.99
CA THR A 3 2.13 -6.80 -8.47
C THR A 3 2.43 -6.87 -9.96
N CYS A 4 3.49 -7.56 -10.36
CA CYS A 4 3.85 -7.80 -11.76
C CYS A 4 2.97 -8.88 -12.42
N ALA A 5 2.07 -9.53 -11.68
CA ALA A 5 1.31 -10.68 -12.16
C ALA A 5 0.41 -10.37 -13.38
N LEU A 6 -0.29 -9.26 -13.40
CA LEU A 6 -1.17 -8.92 -14.54
C LEU A 6 -0.40 -8.53 -15.80
N PRO A 7 0.65 -7.67 -15.73
CA PRO A 7 1.51 -7.40 -16.89
C PRO A 7 2.22 -8.65 -17.44
N ILE A 8 2.69 -9.55 -16.58
CA ILE A 8 3.27 -10.84 -17.00
C ILE A 8 2.25 -11.65 -17.79
N SER A 9 1.06 -11.84 -17.24
CA SER A 9 0.00 -12.60 -17.90
C SER A 9 -0.42 -11.99 -19.24
N TYR A 10 -0.41 -10.66 -19.35
CA TYR A 10 -0.68 -9.98 -20.61
C TYR A 10 0.37 -10.34 -21.68
N GLN A 11 1.65 -10.25 -21.36
CA GLN A 11 2.73 -10.57 -22.32
C GLN A 11 2.74 -12.06 -22.66
N GLU A 12 2.55 -12.94 -21.68
CA GLU A 12 2.44 -14.39 -21.91
C GLU A 12 1.30 -14.72 -22.90
N ILE A 13 0.09 -14.16 -22.66
CA ILE A 13 -1.05 -14.38 -23.54
C ILE A 13 -0.78 -13.79 -24.94
N LYS A 14 -0.14 -12.64 -25.04
CA LYS A 14 0.24 -12.03 -26.30
C LYS A 14 1.19 -12.94 -27.09
N GLU A 15 2.25 -13.42 -26.48
CA GLU A 15 3.20 -14.34 -27.12
C GLU A 15 2.54 -15.67 -27.52
N MET A 16 1.63 -16.20 -26.70
CA MET A 16 0.84 -17.38 -27.05
C MET A 16 -0.06 -17.12 -28.26
N ASN A 17 -0.69 -15.94 -28.36
CA ASN A 17 -1.48 -15.58 -29.52
C ASN A 17 -0.63 -15.42 -30.79
N ASP A 18 0.53 -14.77 -30.67
CA ASP A 18 1.47 -14.60 -31.77
C ASP A 18 2.01 -15.96 -32.26
N ALA A 19 2.21 -16.91 -31.33
CA ALA A 19 2.63 -18.26 -31.64
C ALA A 19 1.61 -19.10 -32.46
N LEU A 20 0.38 -18.61 -32.67
CA LEU A 20 -0.65 -19.29 -33.49
C LEU A 20 -0.25 -19.38 -34.98
N TYR A 21 0.66 -18.52 -35.41
CA TYR A 21 1.13 -18.43 -36.80
C TYR A 21 2.64 -18.67 -36.88
N ASP A 22 3.09 -19.18 -38.04
CA ASP A 22 4.50 -19.26 -38.37
C ASP A 22 5.04 -17.91 -38.92
N ASP A 23 6.34 -17.84 -39.14
CA ASP A 23 7.04 -16.63 -39.65
C ASP A 23 6.56 -16.20 -41.07
N LYS A 24 5.78 -17.05 -41.74
CA LYS A 24 5.16 -16.78 -43.06
C LYS A 24 3.69 -16.43 -42.94
N GLY A 25 3.18 -16.28 -41.72
CA GLY A 25 1.76 -15.96 -41.46
C GLY A 25 0.80 -17.13 -41.66
N LYS A 26 1.30 -18.36 -41.79
CA LYS A 26 0.45 -19.56 -41.92
C LYS A 26 0.12 -20.08 -40.53
N LYS A 27 -1.17 -20.39 -40.31
CA LYS A 27 -1.63 -20.99 -39.06
C LYS A 27 -0.96 -22.34 -38.81
N LEU A 28 -0.42 -22.53 -37.60
CA LEU A 28 0.22 -23.77 -37.17
C LEU A 28 -0.79 -24.92 -36.98
N SER A 29 -0.28 -26.16 -36.98
CA SER A 29 -1.03 -27.32 -36.49
C SER A 29 -1.29 -27.17 -34.99
N TYR A 30 -2.27 -27.92 -34.47
CA TYR A 30 -2.54 -27.90 -33.03
C TYR A 30 -1.34 -28.40 -32.22
N GLU A 31 -0.64 -29.42 -32.69
CA GLU A 31 0.51 -30.02 -32.05
C GLU A 31 1.67 -29.01 -31.97
N ASP A 32 2.02 -28.36 -33.10
CA ASP A 32 3.10 -27.36 -33.14
C ASP A 32 2.76 -26.13 -32.29
N PHE A 33 1.50 -25.68 -32.33
CA PHE A 33 1.02 -24.58 -31.49
C PHE A 33 1.11 -24.94 -30.01
N ARG A 34 0.65 -26.14 -29.61
CA ARG A 34 0.71 -26.62 -28.23
C ARG A 34 2.14 -26.68 -27.72
N GLU A 35 3.08 -27.20 -28.51
CA GLU A 35 4.48 -27.26 -28.13
C GLU A 35 5.05 -25.86 -27.86
N LYS A 36 4.81 -24.89 -28.76
CA LYS A 36 5.23 -23.50 -28.56
C LYS A 36 4.61 -22.87 -27.32
N VAL A 37 3.29 -23.02 -27.13
CA VAL A 37 2.59 -22.47 -25.97
C VAL A 37 3.11 -23.06 -24.65
N MET A 38 3.39 -24.37 -24.62
CA MET A 38 3.96 -25.00 -23.42
C MET A 38 5.38 -24.50 -23.11
N ALA A 39 6.19 -24.21 -24.14
CA ALA A 39 7.50 -23.61 -23.95
C ALA A 39 7.40 -22.17 -23.40
N ILE A 40 6.54 -21.32 -23.97
CA ILE A 40 6.25 -19.96 -23.50
C ILE A 40 5.79 -20.01 -22.04
N HIS A 41 4.80 -20.83 -21.72
CA HIS A 41 4.26 -20.98 -20.37
C HIS A 41 5.32 -21.39 -19.35
N LYS A 42 6.20 -22.31 -19.73
CA LYS A 42 7.31 -22.75 -18.88
C LYS A 42 8.27 -21.60 -18.58
N ASP A 43 8.66 -20.84 -19.60
CA ASP A 43 9.60 -19.73 -19.43
C ASP A 43 9.02 -18.65 -18.52
N TYR A 44 7.74 -18.28 -18.69
CA TYR A 44 7.09 -17.29 -17.83
C TYR A 44 6.93 -17.77 -16.38
N ASN A 45 6.51 -19.01 -16.17
CA ASN A 45 6.19 -19.50 -14.83
C ASN A 45 7.39 -20.06 -14.04
N GLU A 46 8.44 -20.55 -14.71
CA GLU A 46 9.61 -21.10 -14.02
C GLU A 46 10.78 -20.11 -13.97
N ASN A 47 11.09 -19.45 -15.07
CA ASN A 47 12.30 -18.64 -15.18
C ASN A 47 12.03 -17.18 -14.83
N TYR A 48 11.00 -16.55 -15.40
CA TYR A 48 10.74 -15.14 -15.22
C TYR A 48 10.19 -14.85 -13.83
N LEU A 49 9.18 -15.59 -13.37
CA LEU A 49 8.63 -15.42 -12.02
C LEU A 49 9.69 -15.60 -10.94
N ARG A 50 10.57 -16.61 -11.06
CA ARG A 50 11.66 -16.80 -10.12
C ARG A 50 12.62 -15.62 -10.12
N THR A 51 13.04 -15.15 -11.30
CA THR A 51 13.95 -14.02 -11.45
C THR A 51 13.37 -12.75 -10.87
N GLU A 52 12.08 -12.51 -11.05
CA GLU A 52 11.38 -11.37 -10.47
C GLU A 52 11.21 -11.46 -8.97
N PHE A 53 10.87 -12.64 -8.47
CA PHE A 53 10.82 -12.88 -7.03
C PHE A 53 12.15 -12.55 -6.35
N GLU A 54 13.27 -13.11 -6.88
CA GLU A 54 14.63 -12.85 -6.39
C GLU A 54 14.99 -11.35 -6.49
N THR A 55 14.54 -10.68 -7.55
CA THR A 55 14.77 -9.24 -7.76
C THR A 55 13.93 -8.41 -6.79
N ALA A 56 12.67 -8.77 -6.58
CA ALA A 56 11.78 -8.09 -5.64
C ALA A 56 12.27 -8.22 -4.20
N GLU A 57 12.73 -9.42 -3.80
CA GLU A 57 13.33 -9.65 -2.49
C GLU A 57 14.58 -8.78 -2.26
N THR A 58 15.48 -8.76 -3.25
CA THR A 58 16.70 -7.93 -3.22
C THR A 58 16.33 -6.44 -3.13
N SER A 59 15.39 -5.99 -3.96
CA SER A 59 14.93 -4.59 -3.97
C SER A 59 14.30 -4.18 -2.65
N GLY A 60 13.48 -5.04 -2.04
CA GLY A 60 12.90 -4.79 -0.72
C GLY A 60 13.95 -4.61 0.37
N ARG A 61 14.99 -5.47 0.37
CA ARG A 61 16.13 -5.36 1.28
C ARG A 61 16.87 -4.03 1.08
N ARG A 62 17.18 -3.68 -0.16
CA ARG A 62 17.86 -2.41 -0.49
C ARG A 62 17.04 -1.19 -0.13
N ALA A 63 15.71 -1.26 -0.27
CA ALA A 63 14.83 -0.18 0.17
C ALA A 63 14.87 0.03 1.69
N SER A 64 14.91 -1.05 2.47
CA SER A 64 15.08 -0.98 3.94
C SER A 64 16.42 -0.38 4.33
N GLU A 65 17.51 -0.88 3.74
CA GLU A 65 18.88 -0.36 3.98
C GLU A 65 18.97 1.13 3.66
N TRP A 66 18.30 1.61 2.60
CA TRP A 66 18.28 3.03 2.26
C TRP A 66 17.68 3.89 3.37
N GLN A 67 16.63 3.42 4.06
CA GLN A 67 16.05 4.17 5.17
C GLN A 67 17.00 4.20 6.38
N GLU A 68 17.67 3.08 6.67
CA GLU A 68 18.69 3.01 7.73
C GLU A 68 19.86 3.97 7.43
N PHE A 69 20.33 4.03 6.18
CA PHE A 69 21.37 4.96 5.76
C PHE A 69 20.95 6.42 5.95
N LYS A 70 19.70 6.76 5.68
CA LYS A 70 19.16 8.11 5.90
C LYS A 70 19.14 8.49 7.39
N GLU A 71 18.80 7.54 8.27
CA GLU A 71 18.77 7.77 9.70
C GLU A 71 20.17 8.01 10.27
N ASN A 72 21.20 7.42 9.69
CA ASN A 72 22.59 7.51 10.13
C ASN A 72 23.43 8.54 9.35
N ALA A 73 22.82 9.30 8.44
CA ALA A 73 23.53 10.20 7.52
C ALA A 73 24.34 11.31 8.21
N ASP A 74 23.97 11.72 9.41
CA ASP A 74 24.68 12.72 10.19
C ASP A 74 26.05 12.21 10.70
N ILE A 75 26.21 10.89 10.85
CA ILE A 75 27.42 10.24 11.34
C ILE A 75 28.26 9.70 10.17
N MET A 76 27.60 9.06 9.21
CA MET A 76 28.21 8.48 8.01
C MET A 76 27.52 9.03 6.77
N PRO A 77 27.97 10.18 6.23
CA PRO A 77 27.25 10.92 5.20
C PRO A 77 27.37 10.30 3.80
N ASN A 78 28.33 9.40 3.59
CA ASN A 78 28.66 8.86 2.29
C ASN A 78 28.24 7.40 2.16
N LEU A 79 28.00 6.99 0.92
CA LEU A 79 27.69 5.62 0.55
C LEU A 79 28.74 5.11 -0.46
N LYS A 80 29.14 3.85 -0.31
CA LYS A 80 30.10 3.18 -1.17
C LYS A 80 29.43 2.06 -1.96
N TYR A 81 29.55 2.07 -3.27
CA TYR A 81 29.06 0.99 -4.11
C TYR A 81 30.00 -0.22 -4.01
N VAL A 82 29.44 -1.40 -3.76
CA VAL A 82 30.20 -2.65 -3.58
C VAL A 82 29.64 -3.72 -4.49
N THR A 83 30.52 -4.36 -5.25
CA THR A 83 30.17 -5.52 -6.05
C THR A 83 30.45 -6.83 -5.32
N ALA A 84 29.89 -7.93 -5.83
CA ALA A 84 30.21 -9.26 -5.30
C ALA A 84 31.64 -9.72 -5.58
N GLY A 85 32.43 -8.99 -6.37
CA GLY A 85 33.84 -9.23 -6.65
C GLY A 85 34.18 -10.46 -7.49
N ASP A 86 33.20 -11.24 -7.95
CA ASP A 86 33.39 -12.46 -8.72
C ASP A 86 33.21 -12.26 -10.22
N GLU A 87 33.48 -13.34 -11.00
CA GLU A 87 33.42 -13.32 -12.48
C GLU A 87 31.99 -13.06 -13.03
N ARG A 88 30.95 -13.27 -12.21
CA ARG A 88 29.55 -13.05 -12.62
C ARG A 88 29.11 -11.60 -12.47
N VAL A 89 29.95 -10.71 -11.93
CA VAL A 89 29.67 -9.28 -11.88
C VAL A 89 29.76 -8.71 -13.30
N ARG A 90 28.68 -8.06 -13.74
CA ARG A 90 28.63 -7.38 -15.05
C ARG A 90 29.67 -6.27 -15.12
N GLU A 91 30.27 -6.06 -16.29
CA GLU A 91 31.28 -5.03 -16.46
C GLU A 91 30.80 -3.63 -16.10
N SER A 92 29.55 -3.28 -16.47
CA SER A 92 28.93 -2.01 -16.09
C SER A 92 28.79 -1.81 -14.57
N HIS A 93 28.70 -2.92 -13.79
CA HIS A 93 28.66 -2.84 -12.34
C HIS A 93 30.07 -2.84 -11.74
N ARG A 94 31.00 -3.55 -12.35
CA ARG A 94 32.41 -3.61 -11.91
C ARG A 94 33.09 -2.24 -11.91
N ILE A 95 32.76 -1.40 -12.89
CA ILE A 95 33.26 -0.03 -13.00
C ILE A 95 32.79 0.84 -11.81
N LEU A 96 31.65 0.52 -11.19
CA LEU A 96 31.11 1.22 -10.04
C LEU A 96 31.72 0.78 -8.70
N ASP A 97 32.46 -0.33 -8.68
CA ASP A 97 33.00 -0.89 -7.44
C ASP A 97 33.93 0.11 -6.74
N GLY A 98 33.70 0.34 -5.47
CA GLY A 98 34.46 1.29 -4.65
C GLY A 98 34.11 2.77 -4.87
N VAL A 99 33.14 3.11 -5.73
CA VAL A 99 32.67 4.50 -5.88
C VAL A 99 32.01 4.96 -4.57
N VAL A 100 32.50 6.07 -4.01
CA VAL A 100 31.98 6.71 -2.82
C VAL A 100 31.31 8.03 -3.19
N LYS A 101 30.05 8.23 -2.79
CA LYS A 101 29.28 9.46 -3.02
C LYS A 101 28.43 9.81 -1.81
N PRO A 102 28.20 11.10 -1.52
CA PRO A 102 27.23 11.51 -0.51
C PRO A 102 25.85 10.88 -0.74
N ILE A 103 25.14 10.53 0.34
CA ILE A 103 23.81 9.91 0.24
C ILE A 103 22.82 10.75 -0.60
N ASN A 104 22.98 12.07 -0.63
CA ASN A 104 22.14 12.97 -1.39
C ASN A 104 22.64 13.23 -2.82
N ASP A 105 23.73 12.58 -3.25
CA ASP A 105 24.27 12.75 -4.60
C ASP A 105 23.29 12.16 -5.63
N PRO A 106 23.04 12.87 -6.76
CA PRO A 106 22.22 12.38 -7.87
C PRO A 106 22.67 11.04 -8.46
N PHE A 107 23.91 10.64 -8.25
CA PHE A 107 24.45 9.33 -8.63
C PHE A 107 23.55 8.19 -8.16
N TRP A 108 23.03 8.27 -6.94
CA TRP A 108 22.18 7.25 -6.33
C TRP A 108 20.77 7.17 -6.90
N LEU A 109 20.32 8.15 -7.68
CA LEU A 109 19.01 8.10 -8.35
C LEU A 109 18.95 6.98 -9.39
N GLN A 110 20.08 6.67 -10.05
CA GLN A 110 20.13 5.69 -11.14
C GLN A 110 21.01 4.49 -10.84
N ASN A 111 21.99 4.64 -9.96
CA ASN A 111 23.00 3.62 -9.72
C ASN A 111 22.83 2.85 -8.41
N TYR A 112 21.79 3.13 -7.62
CA TYR A 112 21.51 2.37 -6.40
C TYR A 112 21.04 0.94 -6.72
N PRO A 113 21.71 -0.12 -6.20
CA PRO A 113 21.35 -1.51 -6.55
C PRO A 113 19.91 -1.88 -6.10
N PRO A 114 19.29 -2.85 -6.80
CA PRO A 114 19.81 -3.69 -7.87
C PRO A 114 19.77 -3.01 -9.24
N ASN A 115 20.87 -3.08 -9.99
CA ASN A 115 21.00 -2.47 -11.31
C ASN A 115 20.75 -3.46 -12.47
N GLY A 116 20.02 -4.52 -12.23
CA GLY A 116 19.63 -5.55 -13.19
C GLY A 116 19.15 -6.82 -12.52
N TYR A 117 18.56 -7.73 -13.29
CA TYR A 117 18.12 -9.02 -12.80
C TYR A 117 19.27 -9.78 -12.12
N ARG A 118 18.98 -10.38 -10.94
CA ARG A 118 19.94 -11.16 -10.14
C ARG A 118 21.21 -10.37 -9.79
N CYS A 119 21.07 -9.05 -9.67
CA CYS A 119 22.18 -8.20 -9.22
C CYS A 119 22.48 -8.50 -7.74
N ARG A 120 23.78 -8.73 -7.45
CA ARG A 120 24.28 -9.02 -6.09
C ARG A 120 25.08 -7.87 -5.49
N CYS A 121 25.12 -6.73 -6.21
CA CYS A 121 25.75 -5.52 -5.69
C CYS A 121 24.95 -4.96 -4.52
N TYR A 122 25.64 -4.23 -3.66
CA TYR A 122 25.06 -3.56 -2.49
C TYR A 122 25.77 -2.24 -2.24
N VAL A 123 25.33 -1.56 -1.20
CA VAL A 123 25.91 -0.28 -0.78
C VAL A 123 26.27 -0.38 0.68
N GLU A 124 27.42 0.16 1.05
CA GLU A 124 27.88 0.31 2.44
C GLU A 124 27.89 1.79 2.80
N GLN A 125 27.46 2.11 4.00
CA GLN A 125 27.57 3.47 4.54
C GLN A 125 28.98 3.67 5.09
N THR A 126 29.58 4.84 4.82
CA THR A 126 31.00 5.09 5.14
C THR A 126 31.28 6.57 5.42
N ASP A 127 32.37 6.83 6.12
CA ASP A 127 32.99 8.14 6.30
C ASP A 127 34.17 8.36 5.33
N GLU A 128 34.48 7.41 4.43
CA GLU A 128 35.48 7.57 3.40
C GLU A 128 35.23 8.81 2.55
N PRO A 129 36.29 9.50 2.08
CA PRO A 129 36.14 10.67 1.24
C PRO A 129 35.49 10.32 -0.10
N GLU A 130 34.75 11.29 -0.63
CA GLU A 130 34.09 11.16 -1.94
C GLU A 130 35.08 10.85 -3.05
N THR A 131 34.71 9.91 -3.95
CA THR A 131 35.46 9.64 -5.18
C THR A 131 35.38 10.83 -6.13
N PRO A 132 36.54 11.43 -6.55
CA PRO A 132 36.55 12.68 -7.33
C PRO A 132 35.89 12.58 -8.70
N ALA A 133 35.96 11.40 -9.33
CA ALA A 133 35.37 11.16 -10.66
C ALA A 133 34.29 10.11 -10.58
N THR A 134 33.14 10.41 -11.18
CA THR A 134 32.03 9.46 -11.29
C THR A 134 32.13 8.70 -12.61
N PRO A 135 32.26 7.37 -12.60
CA PRO A 135 32.22 6.60 -13.83
C PRO A 135 30.87 6.75 -14.52
N ILE A 136 30.89 6.89 -15.84
CA ILE A 136 29.67 6.90 -16.66
C ILE A 136 29.38 5.47 -17.07
N VAL A 137 28.25 4.95 -16.62
CA VAL A 137 27.76 3.61 -16.94
C VAL A 137 26.33 3.68 -17.46
N THR A 138 25.95 2.72 -18.29
CA THR A 138 24.56 2.56 -18.72
C THR A 138 23.91 1.47 -17.89
N ILE A 139 23.01 1.87 -17.00
CA ILE A 139 22.10 0.96 -16.31
C ILE A 139 20.86 0.78 -17.20
N PRO A 140 20.36 -0.45 -17.41
CA PRO A 140 19.10 -0.66 -18.14
C PRO A 140 17.97 0.19 -17.54
N ASP A 141 17.21 0.86 -18.38
CA ASP A 141 16.18 1.83 -17.94
C ASP A 141 15.19 1.22 -16.94
N ALA A 142 14.88 -0.08 -17.07
CA ALA A 142 14.02 -0.79 -16.12
C ALA A 142 14.57 -0.83 -14.69
N PHE A 143 15.87 -0.62 -14.50
CA PHE A 143 16.60 -0.67 -13.23
C PHE A 143 17.29 0.66 -12.86
N ALA A 144 17.21 1.68 -13.73
CA ALA A 144 17.79 3.00 -13.48
C ALA A 144 16.93 3.76 -12.46
N ASN A 145 16.94 3.28 -11.23
CA ASN A 145 16.03 3.70 -10.17
C ASN A 145 16.63 3.43 -8.78
N ASN A 146 16.35 4.30 -7.83
CA ASN A 146 16.61 4.04 -6.41
C ASN A 146 15.31 3.58 -5.73
N VAL A 147 15.18 2.29 -5.52
CA VAL A 147 14.00 1.68 -4.92
C VAL A 147 13.68 2.21 -3.51
N GLY A 148 14.71 2.60 -2.75
CA GLY A 148 14.53 3.17 -1.41
C GLY A 148 13.94 4.59 -1.41
N GLN A 149 14.03 5.29 -2.54
CA GLN A 149 13.43 6.63 -2.72
C GLN A 149 12.08 6.55 -3.43
N SER A 150 11.99 5.80 -4.52
CA SER A 150 10.79 5.73 -5.36
C SER A 150 9.75 4.74 -4.85
N GLY A 151 10.16 3.69 -4.14
CA GLY A 151 9.31 2.55 -3.80
C GLY A 151 8.99 1.65 -5.01
N GLU A 152 9.55 1.92 -6.18
CA GLU A 152 9.32 1.14 -7.40
C GLU A 152 10.42 0.09 -7.60
N ILE A 153 10.04 -1.18 -7.73
CA ILE A 153 10.98 -2.28 -7.99
C ILE A 153 11.49 -2.19 -9.44
N PHE A 154 10.60 -1.92 -10.37
CA PHE A 154 10.88 -1.70 -11.78
C PHE A 154 10.29 -0.38 -12.24
N THR A 155 11.02 0.32 -13.11
CA THR A 155 10.48 1.51 -13.78
C THR A 155 9.47 1.11 -14.87
N VAL A 156 8.75 2.10 -15.39
CA VAL A 156 7.82 1.91 -16.54
C VAL A 156 8.51 1.41 -17.81
N ALA A 157 9.84 1.49 -17.89
CA ALA A 157 10.62 0.95 -19.02
C ALA A 157 10.78 -0.57 -18.97
N HIS A 158 10.30 -1.24 -17.92
CA HIS A 158 10.33 -2.70 -17.86
C HIS A 158 9.50 -3.31 -19.00
N PRO A 159 9.98 -4.37 -19.70
CA PRO A 159 9.30 -4.97 -20.84
C PRO A 159 7.82 -5.32 -20.60
N TYR A 160 7.45 -5.68 -19.37
CA TYR A 160 6.05 -5.99 -19.04
C TYR A 160 5.08 -4.82 -19.18
N PHE A 161 5.59 -3.58 -19.13
CA PHE A 161 4.76 -2.40 -19.36
C PHE A 161 4.75 -1.96 -20.84
N SER A 162 5.46 -2.69 -21.73
CA SER A 162 5.45 -2.48 -23.19
C SER A 162 4.14 -3.00 -23.78
N MET A 163 3.06 -2.26 -23.59
CA MET A 163 1.71 -2.58 -24.10
C MET A 163 1.00 -1.29 -24.51
N PRO A 164 -0.11 -1.38 -25.29
CA PRO A 164 -0.91 -0.21 -25.63
C PRO A 164 -1.37 0.55 -24.37
N ASP A 165 -1.34 1.88 -24.39
CA ASP A 165 -1.68 2.73 -23.23
C ASP A 165 -3.04 2.40 -22.62
N ASN A 166 -4.05 2.12 -23.44
CA ASN A 166 -5.39 1.76 -22.99
C ASN A 166 -5.41 0.46 -22.17
N ASP A 167 -4.57 -0.51 -22.51
CA ASP A 167 -4.49 -1.79 -21.81
C ASP A 167 -3.66 -1.62 -20.52
N LEU A 168 -2.59 -0.84 -20.58
CA LEU A 168 -1.82 -0.46 -19.39
C LEU A 168 -2.69 0.26 -18.34
N ILE A 169 -3.54 1.20 -18.77
CA ILE A 169 -4.49 1.88 -17.89
C ILE A 169 -5.46 0.90 -17.26
N LYS A 170 -6.02 -0.05 -18.03
CA LYS A 170 -6.93 -1.07 -17.49
C LYS A 170 -6.25 -1.96 -16.47
N ILE A 171 -5.05 -2.45 -16.78
CA ILE A 171 -4.28 -3.31 -15.87
C ILE A 171 -3.93 -2.57 -14.58
N ARG A 172 -3.51 -1.31 -14.66
CA ARG A 172 -3.24 -0.50 -13.46
C ARG A 172 -4.47 -0.34 -12.57
N LYS A 173 -5.63 -0.06 -13.16
CA LYS A 173 -6.89 0.05 -12.42
C LYS A 173 -7.27 -1.29 -11.77
N GLU A 174 -7.12 -2.38 -12.49
CA GLU A 174 -7.43 -3.71 -11.97
C GLU A 174 -6.46 -4.12 -10.86
N THR A 175 -5.17 -3.83 -11.01
CA THR A 175 -4.17 -4.03 -9.97
C THR A 175 -4.51 -3.24 -8.70
N GLU A 176 -4.92 -1.97 -8.84
CA GLU A 176 -5.36 -1.17 -7.71
C GLU A 176 -6.58 -1.79 -7.01
N ARG A 177 -7.60 -2.20 -7.78
CA ARG A 177 -8.81 -2.83 -7.24
C ARG A 177 -8.53 -4.15 -6.54
N ASN A 178 -7.58 -4.94 -7.05
CA ASN A 178 -7.21 -6.24 -6.48
C ASN A 178 -6.54 -6.12 -5.10
N LYS A 179 -6.10 -4.94 -4.67
CA LYS A 179 -5.60 -4.71 -3.30
C LYS A 179 -6.61 -5.08 -2.22
N ILE A 180 -7.91 -5.09 -2.54
CA ILE A 180 -8.96 -5.53 -1.59
C ILE A 180 -8.85 -7.01 -1.20
N TYR A 181 -8.19 -7.82 -2.04
CA TYR A 181 -7.95 -9.25 -1.80
C TYR A 181 -6.59 -9.54 -1.16
N ALA A 182 -5.80 -8.49 -0.91
CA ALA A 182 -4.49 -8.65 -0.28
C ALA A 182 -4.60 -9.24 1.13
N PRO A 183 -3.57 -9.95 1.58
CA PRO A 183 -3.54 -10.50 2.93
C PRO A 183 -3.54 -9.38 3.98
N TYR A 184 -3.94 -9.77 5.19
CA TYR A 184 -3.90 -8.92 6.36
C TYR A 184 -2.91 -9.52 7.35
N HIS A 185 -2.08 -8.71 7.95
CA HIS A 185 -1.27 -9.10 9.10
C HIS A 185 -1.92 -8.63 10.40
N ARG A 186 -1.57 -9.28 11.49
CA ARG A 186 -2.09 -8.92 12.80
C ARG A 186 -1.24 -7.83 13.44
N ASP A 187 -1.89 -6.81 14.00
CA ASP A 187 -1.21 -5.81 14.83
C ASP A 187 -0.54 -6.48 16.06
N PRO A 188 0.76 -6.19 16.32
CA PRO A 188 1.49 -6.81 17.43
C PRO A 188 0.87 -6.60 18.82
N GLU A 189 0.19 -5.48 19.03
CA GLU A 189 -0.33 -5.05 20.33
C GLU A 189 -1.83 -5.34 20.52
N SER A 190 -2.51 -5.84 19.47
CA SER A 190 -3.96 -6.04 19.53
C SER A 190 -4.44 -7.20 18.63
N LYS A 191 -5.77 -7.32 18.51
CA LYS A 191 -6.43 -8.25 17.58
C LYS A 191 -6.84 -7.59 16.25
N VAL A 192 -6.42 -6.35 16.03
CA VAL A 192 -6.68 -5.63 14.79
C VAL A 192 -5.91 -6.28 13.65
N MET A 193 -6.55 -6.40 12.50
CA MET A 193 -5.94 -6.89 11.28
C MET A 193 -5.67 -5.70 10.35
N ILE A 194 -4.48 -5.63 9.77
CA ILE A 194 -4.02 -4.49 8.96
C ILE A 194 -3.69 -4.99 7.57
N SER A 195 -4.29 -4.37 6.55
CA SER A 195 -3.93 -4.65 5.15
C SER A 195 -2.52 -4.14 4.85
N ASP A 196 -1.75 -4.90 4.08
CA ASP A 196 -0.42 -4.48 3.59
C ASP A 196 -0.49 -3.23 2.68
N PHE A 197 -1.68 -2.88 2.20
CA PHE A 197 -1.96 -1.70 1.38
C PHE A 197 -2.79 -0.63 2.09
N ALA A 198 -2.83 -0.62 3.42
CA ALA A 198 -3.44 0.47 4.18
C ALA A 198 -2.72 1.81 3.89
N ASP A 199 -3.46 2.93 3.93
CA ASP A 199 -2.87 4.25 3.66
C ASP A 199 -1.79 4.59 4.70
N PRO A 200 -0.52 4.69 4.31
CA PRO A 200 0.57 4.96 5.26
C PRO A 200 0.45 6.34 5.93
N LYS A 201 -0.24 7.31 5.29
CA LYS A 201 -0.39 8.67 5.84
C LYS A 201 -1.25 8.70 7.10
N ASP A 202 -2.30 7.87 7.13
CA ASP A 202 -3.26 7.84 8.23
C ASP A 202 -3.15 6.56 9.08
N LEU A 203 -2.25 5.64 8.73
CA LEU A 203 -2.14 4.32 9.33
C LEU A 203 -2.02 4.38 10.87
N ALA A 204 -1.12 5.19 11.39
CA ALA A 204 -0.88 5.26 12.84
C ALA A 204 -2.15 5.67 13.60
N LYS A 205 -2.87 6.69 13.13
CA LYS A 205 -4.14 7.16 13.73
C LYS A 205 -5.25 6.13 13.59
N ASN A 206 -5.30 5.46 12.44
CA ASN A 206 -6.28 4.41 12.18
C ASN A 206 -6.04 3.20 13.08
N VAL A 207 -4.79 2.79 13.30
CA VAL A 207 -4.44 1.70 14.22
C VAL A 207 -4.83 2.04 15.65
N GLU A 208 -4.50 3.24 16.13
CA GLU A 208 -4.86 3.69 17.48
C GLU A 208 -6.38 3.61 17.71
N SER A 209 -7.17 4.19 16.82
CA SER A 209 -8.63 4.15 16.90
C SER A 209 -9.18 2.72 16.82
N ALA A 210 -8.63 1.87 15.93
CA ALA A 210 -9.02 0.48 15.78
C ALA A 210 -8.74 -0.36 17.03
N ARG A 211 -7.61 -0.12 17.71
CA ARG A 211 -7.23 -0.77 18.97
C ARG A 211 -8.27 -0.46 20.07
N VAL A 212 -8.68 0.79 20.17
CA VAL A 212 -9.71 1.22 21.15
C VAL A 212 -11.02 0.50 20.87
N ILE A 213 -11.50 0.52 19.62
CA ILE A 213 -12.75 -0.18 19.24
C ILE A 213 -12.67 -1.67 19.58
N SER A 214 -11.59 -2.33 19.15
CA SER A 214 -11.42 -3.77 19.34
C SER A 214 -11.35 -4.15 20.83
N LYS A 215 -10.72 -3.32 21.65
CA LYS A 215 -10.57 -3.56 23.09
C LYS A 215 -11.86 -3.32 23.86
N GLU A 216 -12.46 -2.15 23.68
CA GLU A 216 -13.61 -1.70 24.46
C GLU A 216 -14.91 -2.40 24.02
N LEU A 217 -15.17 -2.47 22.71
CA LEU A 217 -16.40 -3.04 22.18
C LEU A 217 -16.32 -4.54 21.86
N LYS A 218 -15.12 -5.16 21.99
CA LYS A 218 -14.86 -6.58 21.64
C LYS A 218 -15.20 -6.91 20.18
N MET A 219 -15.19 -5.92 19.29
CA MET A 219 -15.48 -6.08 17.87
C MET A 219 -14.22 -6.46 17.09
N LYS A 220 -14.40 -7.21 15.99
CA LYS A 220 -13.32 -7.50 15.05
C LYS A 220 -13.11 -6.30 14.14
N VAL A 221 -11.91 -5.75 14.12
CA VAL A 221 -11.57 -4.59 13.28
C VAL A 221 -10.48 -4.97 12.31
N LYS A 222 -10.71 -4.65 11.02
CA LYS A 222 -9.69 -4.74 9.95
C LYS A 222 -9.48 -3.34 9.37
N ILE A 223 -8.24 -2.92 9.24
CA ILE A 223 -7.85 -1.70 8.51
C ILE A 223 -7.73 -2.08 7.04
N ARG A 224 -8.50 -1.41 6.20
CA ARG A 224 -8.66 -1.76 4.78
C ARG A 224 -7.51 -1.24 3.92
N PRO A 225 -7.30 -1.83 2.73
CA PRO A 225 -6.41 -1.25 1.72
C PRO A 225 -6.95 0.08 1.21
N HIS A 226 -6.06 0.97 0.82
CA HIS A 226 -6.36 2.18 0.09
C HIS A 226 -6.23 1.94 -1.41
N ILE A 227 -7.26 2.29 -2.17
CA ILE A 227 -7.31 2.12 -3.63
C ILE A 227 -7.10 3.49 -4.29
N ASN A 228 -5.98 3.65 -4.98
CA ASN A 228 -5.64 4.87 -5.72
C ASN A 228 -6.30 4.90 -7.10
N GLU A 229 -7.62 5.05 -7.12
CA GLU A 229 -8.40 5.19 -8.35
C GLU A 229 -9.45 6.29 -8.16
N ASP A 230 -9.56 7.18 -9.15
CA ASP A 230 -10.55 8.26 -9.12
C ASP A 230 -11.97 7.73 -8.99
N GLY A 231 -12.72 8.31 -8.06
CA GLY A 231 -14.11 7.92 -7.79
C GLY A 231 -14.29 6.69 -6.91
N VAL A 232 -13.23 5.96 -6.59
CA VAL A 232 -13.29 4.86 -5.62
C VAL A 232 -13.38 5.41 -4.21
N LYS A 233 -14.25 4.82 -3.40
CA LYS A 233 -14.41 5.17 -2.00
C LYS A 233 -13.50 4.29 -1.14
N ASN A 234 -12.83 4.92 -0.19
CA ASN A 234 -11.85 4.27 0.69
C ASN A 234 -12.26 4.38 2.16
N PRO A 235 -13.36 3.75 2.61
CA PRO A 235 -13.65 3.69 4.03
C PRO A 235 -12.53 2.93 4.76
N GLU A 236 -12.13 3.40 5.95
CA GLU A 236 -10.90 2.94 6.61
C GLU A 236 -11.00 1.53 7.17
N TYR A 237 -12.20 1.09 7.58
CA TYR A 237 -12.33 -0.17 8.32
C TYR A 237 -13.35 -1.14 7.75
N LEU A 238 -13.16 -2.42 8.12
CA LEU A 238 -14.24 -3.39 8.33
C LEU A 238 -14.39 -3.62 9.84
N ILE A 239 -15.58 -3.40 10.36
CA ILE A 239 -15.94 -3.71 11.75
C ILE A 239 -16.99 -4.82 11.69
N ASP A 240 -16.66 -6.01 12.23
CA ASP A 240 -17.46 -7.23 12.11
C ASP A 240 -17.92 -7.48 10.66
N GLU A 241 -16.95 -7.37 9.72
CA GLU A 241 -17.10 -7.52 8.25
C GLU A 241 -18.02 -6.47 7.58
N LYS A 242 -18.35 -5.36 8.26
CA LYS A 242 -19.15 -4.25 7.74
C LYS A 242 -18.29 -3.02 7.51
N LEU A 243 -18.51 -2.33 6.39
CA LEU A 243 -17.80 -1.10 6.08
C LEU A 243 -18.00 -0.04 7.16
N ALA A 244 -16.91 0.60 7.55
CA ALA A 244 -16.88 1.65 8.54
C ALA A 244 -15.90 2.76 8.16
N ASP A 245 -16.30 4.00 8.41
CA ASP A 245 -15.58 5.20 8.02
C ASP A 245 -15.21 6.02 9.27
N LEU A 246 -13.91 6.37 9.42
CA LEU A 246 -13.41 7.14 10.56
C LEU A 246 -13.50 8.64 10.28
N LYS A 247 -14.05 9.37 11.24
CA LYS A 247 -14.17 10.83 11.20
C LYS A 247 -13.54 11.46 12.43
N ASN A 248 -12.42 12.14 12.23
CA ASN A 248 -11.80 12.98 13.25
C ASN A 248 -12.54 14.32 13.27
N ILE A 249 -13.39 14.56 14.27
CA ILE A 249 -14.20 15.76 14.36
C ILE A 249 -13.69 16.71 15.45
N GLN A 250 -13.76 18.01 15.18
CA GLN A 250 -13.33 19.06 16.11
C GLN A 250 -14.51 19.73 16.83
N GLY A 251 -15.73 19.33 16.50
CA GLY A 251 -16.95 19.87 17.10
C GLY A 251 -18.19 19.10 16.69
N LEU A 252 -19.27 19.24 17.42
CA LEU A 252 -20.52 18.51 17.22
C LEU A 252 -21.17 18.74 15.84
N GLY A 253 -20.82 19.84 15.15
CA GLY A 253 -21.21 20.07 13.76
C GLY A 253 -20.71 19.01 12.79
N GLY A 254 -19.54 18.45 13.07
CA GLY A 254 -18.92 17.40 12.27
C GLY A 254 -19.70 16.09 12.22
N ILE A 255 -20.58 15.80 13.19
CA ILE A 255 -21.34 14.54 13.25
C ILE A 255 -22.22 14.37 12.00
N LYS A 256 -23.00 15.39 11.64
CA LYS A 256 -23.86 15.31 10.45
C LYS A 256 -23.04 15.13 9.17
N HIS A 257 -21.94 15.86 9.01
CA HIS A 257 -21.06 15.74 7.87
C HIS A 257 -20.42 14.34 7.80
N GLY A 258 -20.02 13.79 8.94
CA GLY A 258 -19.48 12.42 9.03
C GLY A 258 -20.51 11.39 8.59
N LEU A 259 -21.74 11.45 9.08
CA LEU A 259 -22.84 10.57 8.68
C LEU A 259 -23.11 10.66 7.15
N ASP A 260 -23.16 11.89 6.60
CA ASP A 260 -23.36 12.10 5.17
C ASP A 260 -22.21 11.48 4.34
N SER A 261 -20.96 11.66 4.78
CA SER A 261 -19.79 11.10 4.14
C SER A 261 -19.81 9.58 4.17
N SER A 262 -19.99 8.99 5.34
CA SER A 262 -20.04 7.53 5.52
C SER A 262 -21.17 6.89 4.72
N LYS A 263 -22.34 7.55 4.68
CA LYS A 263 -23.44 7.06 3.83
C LYS A 263 -23.11 7.07 2.35
N LYS A 264 -22.46 8.13 1.85
CA LYS A 264 -21.98 8.18 0.46
C LYS A 264 -20.97 7.07 0.16
N GLN A 265 -20.25 6.60 1.16
CA GLN A 265 -19.31 5.48 1.07
C GLN A 265 -19.99 4.12 1.33
N GLN A 266 -21.31 4.08 1.52
CA GLN A 266 -22.10 2.87 1.80
C GLN A 266 -21.67 2.17 3.11
N CYS A 267 -21.19 2.93 4.09
CA CYS A 267 -20.75 2.38 5.36
C CYS A 267 -21.96 2.11 6.28
N GLU A 268 -21.90 0.97 6.98
CA GLU A 268 -22.86 0.65 8.04
C GLU A 268 -22.48 1.33 9.36
N TYR A 269 -21.17 1.54 9.59
CA TYR A 269 -20.68 2.24 10.76
C TYR A 269 -20.06 3.59 10.39
N THR A 270 -20.32 4.60 11.21
CA THR A 270 -19.55 5.84 11.25
C THR A 270 -18.82 5.91 12.58
N VAL A 271 -17.50 5.95 12.53
CA VAL A 271 -16.66 6.06 13.72
C VAL A 271 -16.30 7.54 13.91
N PHE A 272 -16.66 8.11 15.05
CA PHE A 272 -16.33 9.48 15.42
C PHE A 272 -15.22 9.49 16.48
N ASN A 273 -14.06 9.99 16.10
CA ASN A 273 -12.97 10.23 17.04
C ASN A 273 -13.11 11.64 17.61
N LEU A 274 -13.33 11.70 18.93
CA LEU A 274 -13.56 12.92 19.71
C LEU A 274 -12.27 13.38 20.43
N SER A 275 -11.10 12.86 20.10
CA SER A 275 -9.85 13.19 20.80
C SER A 275 -9.46 14.68 20.72
N ALA A 276 -10.02 15.42 19.76
CA ALA A 276 -9.83 16.86 19.64
C ALA A 276 -10.72 17.70 20.61
N PHE A 277 -11.60 17.06 21.36
CA PHE A 277 -12.43 17.74 22.36
C PHE A 277 -11.69 17.76 23.71
N ASP A 278 -11.67 18.88 24.39
CA ASP A 278 -11.14 18.98 25.75
C ASP A 278 -11.96 18.11 26.72
N THR A 279 -13.29 18.21 26.61
CA THR A 279 -14.27 17.41 27.33
C THR A 279 -15.40 16.98 26.39
N VAL A 280 -15.96 15.79 26.65
CA VAL A 280 -17.14 15.31 25.95
C VAL A 280 -18.33 15.38 26.89
N GLU A 281 -19.30 16.22 26.55
CA GLU A 281 -20.54 16.38 27.31
C GLU A 281 -21.63 15.43 26.78
N PRO A 282 -21.98 14.33 27.49
CA PRO A 282 -22.92 13.31 27.01
C PRO A 282 -24.27 13.88 26.61
N GLU A 283 -24.82 14.81 27.42
CA GLU A 283 -26.10 15.44 27.12
C GLU A 283 -26.07 16.31 25.87
N MET A 284 -25.00 17.06 25.65
CA MET A 284 -24.84 17.84 24.41
C MET A 284 -24.77 16.95 23.19
N LEU A 285 -24.02 15.86 23.29
CA LEU A 285 -23.88 14.89 22.21
C LEU A 285 -25.23 14.21 21.90
N LYS A 286 -25.94 13.74 22.91
CA LYS A 286 -27.28 13.19 22.78
C LYS A 286 -28.26 14.21 22.14
N ASN A 287 -28.25 15.45 22.59
CA ASN A 287 -29.14 16.49 22.06
C ASN A 287 -28.83 16.75 20.57
N LYS A 288 -27.55 16.69 20.19
CA LYS A 288 -27.15 16.77 18.79
C LYS A 288 -27.66 15.59 17.97
N LEU A 289 -27.55 14.35 18.49
CA LEU A 289 -28.07 13.16 17.83
C LEU A 289 -29.60 13.20 17.70
N ASN A 290 -30.31 13.61 18.73
CA ASN A 290 -31.77 13.81 18.69
C ASN A 290 -32.19 14.82 17.61
N GLY A 291 -31.49 15.95 17.52
CA GLY A 291 -31.72 16.94 16.47
C GLY A 291 -31.52 16.41 15.07
N ILE A 292 -30.45 15.63 14.86
CA ILE A 292 -30.16 14.96 13.56
C ILE A 292 -31.24 13.93 13.25
N TYR A 293 -31.62 13.10 14.23
CA TYR A 293 -32.65 12.07 14.04
C TYR A 293 -34.02 12.66 13.66
N LYS A 294 -34.46 13.71 14.35
CA LYS A 294 -35.73 14.38 14.03
C LYS A 294 -35.82 14.90 12.61
N LEU A 295 -34.68 15.37 12.05
CA LEU A 295 -34.66 15.97 10.72
C LEU A 295 -34.29 14.97 9.61
N TYR A 296 -33.52 13.93 9.95
CA TYR A 296 -32.85 13.08 8.96
C TYR A 296 -32.85 11.58 9.33
N GLY A 297 -33.67 11.14 10.30
CA GLY A 297 -33.67 9.77 10.81
C GLY A 297 -33.83 8.71 9.73
N GLU A 298 -34.78 8.92 8.82
CA GLU A 298 -34.99 8.02 7.69
C GLU A 298 -33.76 7.93 6.76
N LYS A 299 -33.12 9.08 6.54
CA LYS A 299 -31.89 9.13 5.69
C LYS A 299 -30.79 8.25 6.24
N TYR A 300 -30.63 8.18 7.55
CA TYR A 300 -29.55 7.44 8.20
C TYR A 300 -30.00 6.10 8.81
N ALA A 301 -31.21 5.66 8.47
CA ALA A 301 -31.70 4.36 8.92
C ALA A 301 -30.68 3.25 8.57
N GLY A 302 -30.36 2.38 9.52
CA GLY A 302 -29.39 1.31 9.38
C GLY A 302 -27.92 1.70 9.63
N GLN A 303 -27.59 3.01 9.67
CA GLN A 303 -26.25 3.42 10.11
C GLN A 303 -26.12 3.32 11.64
N ARG A 304 -24.96 2.89 12.08
CA ARG A 304 -24.56 2.78 13.48
C ARG A 304 -23.40 3.72 13.75
N MET A 305 -23.32 4.26 14.94
CA MET A 305 -22.28 5.18 15.35
C MET A 305 -21.38 4.52 16.39
N VAL A 306 -20.08 4.72 16.24
CA VAL A 306 -19.08 4.41 17.26
C VAL A 306 -18.42 5.73 17.64
N PHE A 307 -18.43 6.07 18.91
CA PHE A 307 -17.74 7.25 19.43
C PHE A 307 -16.51 6.80 20.20
N ILE A 308 -15.38 7.43 19.90
CA ILE A 308 -14.10 7.20 20.57
C ILE A 308 -13.71 8.50 21.27
N TYR A 309 -13.37 8.41 22.54
CA TYR A 309 -12.77 9.50 23.30
C TYR A 309 -11.66 8.95 24.18
N LYS A 310 -10.44 9.46 23.98
CA LYS A 310 -9.24 8.92 24.63
C LYS A 310 -9.11 7.40 24.42
N ARG A 311 -9.24 6.62 25.50
CA ARG A 311 -9.11 5.16 25.49
C ARG A 311 -10.44 4.41 25.59
N LYS A 312 -11.56 5.11 25.46
CA LYS A 312 -12.90 4.57 25.56
C LYS A 312 -13.61 4.62 24.22
N ALA A 313 -14.44 3.62 23.97
CA ALA A 313 -15.33 3.59 22.82
C ALA A 313 -16.73 3.12 23.23
N VAL A 314 -17.75 3.75 22.65
CA VAL A 314 -19.15 3.32 22.81
C VAL A 314 -19.81 3.19 21.46
N LYS A 315 -20.72 2.23 21.34
CA LYS A 315 -21.56 2.05 20.17
C LYS A 315 -22.95 2.56 20.44
N VAL A 316 -23.47 3.42 19.56
CA VAL A 316 -24.81 4.00 19.67
C VAL A 316 -25.56 3.76 18.36
N SER A 317 -26.76 3.19 18.45
CA SER A 317 -27.68 3.07 17.33
C SER A 317 -28.73 4.20 17.35
N TRP A 318 -29.45 4.40 16.25
CA TRP A 318 -30.58 5.30 16.22
C TRP A 318 -31.74 4.84 17.14
N GLN A 319 -31.85 3.54 17.36
CA GLN A 319 -32.82 3.00 18.30
C GLN A 319 -32.48 3.42 19.74
N ASP A 320 -31.17 3.42 20.11
CA ASP A 320 -30.75 3.89 21.45
C ASP A 320 -31.05 5.39 21.65
N VAL A 321 -30.95 6.18 20.55
CA VAL A 321 -31.33 7.60 20.58
C VAL A 321 -32.82 7.76 20.82
N VAL A 322 -33.65 7.00 20.12
CA VAL A 322 -35.12 7.02 20.24
C VAL A 322 -35.58 6.56 21.64
N ASP A 323 -34.97 5.47 22.12
CA ASP A 323 -35.31 4.88 23.43
C ASP A 323 -34.77 5.69 24.62
N GLY A 324 -34.02 6.77 24.36
CA GLY A 324 -33.41 7.59 25.41
C GLY A 324 -32.18 6.98 26.08
N LYS A 325 -31.69 5.81 25.61
CA LYS A 325 -30.55 5.09 26.18
C LYS A 325 -29.19 5.72 25.80
N ALA A 326 -29.16 6.55 24.76
CA ALA A 326 -27.93 7.14 24.24
C ALA A 326 -27.13 7.92 25.30
N THR A 327 -27.79 8.60 26.25
CA THR A 327 -27.09 9.34 27.30
C THR A 327 -26.26 8.42 28.18
N ASP A 328 -26.84 7.32 28.64
CA ASP A 328 -26.15 6.41 29.57
C ASP A 328 -24.96 5.72 28.85
N LEU A 329 -25.15 5.31 27.61
CA LEU A 329 -24.05 4.79 26.78
C LEU A 329 -22.94 5.83 26.62
N LEU A 330 -23.28 7.09 26.34
CA LEU A 330 -22.30 8.16 26.12
C LEU A 330 -21.54 8.58 27.39
N LYS A 331 -22.13 8.37 28.58
CA LYS A 331 -21.43 8.59 29.86
C LYS A 331 -20.22 7.67 30.04
N GLU A 332 -20.27 6.44 29.47
CA GLU A 332 -19.18 5.50 29.53
C GLU A 332 -17.88 6.05 28.89
N LEU A 333 -17.99 7.05 28.00
CA LEU A 333 -16.82 7.73 27.42
C LEU A 333 -16.01 8.54 28.47
N GLN A 334 -16.63 8.90 29.61
CA GLN A 334 -16.01 9.70 30.65
C GLN A 334 -15.44 8.85 31.80
N GLU A 335 -15.79 7.56 31.86
CA GLU A 335 -15.28 6.66 32.88
C GLU A 335 -13.79 6.40 32.65
N GLN A 336 -12.96 6.59 33.70
CA GLN A 336 -11.50 6.43 33.62
C GLN A 336 -11.06 4.98 33.58
#